data_29e7dc209de6612c7eae57a57890d160
#
_entry.id   29e7dc209de6612c7eae57a57890d160
#
_cell.length_a   1.000
_cell.length_b   1.000
_cell.length_c   1.000
_cell.angle_alpha   90.00
_cell.angle_beta   90.00
_cell.angle_gamma   90.00
#
_symmetry.space_group_name_H-M   'P 1'
#
loop_
_entity.id
_entity.type
_entity.pdbx_description
1 polymer ?
#
loop_
_entity_poly.entity_id
_entity_poly.type
_entity_poly.pdbx_seq_one_letter_code
_entity_poly.pdbx_strand_id
1 'polypeptide(L)'
;MFLLAVLLTVALVLETLPSAVVGLSRAKVGLTRLDQLTRLGVLEGRNLWVVTLLGVLHSVGTACVLIGLDFPAVGVAGAAVEAAIFIWVLYRQIRAGDRGRALGAYTLFTAMALAVLVVNLLRL
;
A
#
# COMPACT_ATOMS: atom_id res chain seq x y z
N MET A 1 -17.22 -16.36 3.77
CA MET A 1 -16.04 -15.87 3.01
C MET A 1 -16.21 -14.43 2.51
N PHE A 2 -17.40 -14.08 1.99
CA PHE A 2 -17.65 -12.71 1.50
C PHE A 2 -17.54 -11.66 2.61
N LEU A 3 -18.11 -11.88 3.78
CA LEU A 3 -18.00 -10.95 4.90
C LEU A 3 -16.56 -10.73 5.32
N LEU A 4 -15.77 -11.80 5.38
CA LEU A 4 -14.34 -11.71 5.68
C LEU A 4 -13.61 -10.89 4.63
N ALA A 5 -13.94 -11.10 3.34
CA ALA A 5 -13.37 -10.31 2.26
C ALA A 5 -13.71 -8.83 2.40
N VAL A 6 -14.94 -8.48 2.76
CA VAL A 6 -15.38 -7.09 2.99
C VAL A 6 -14.57 -6.48 4.13
N LEU A 7 -14.48 -7.15 5.27
CA LEU A 7 -13.79 -6.63 6.45
C LEU A 7 -12.31 -6.40 6.17
N LEU A 8 -11.64 -7.35 5.55
CA LEU A 8 -10.21 -7.23 5.22
C LEU A 8 -9.97 -6.16 4.16
N THR A 9 -10.84 -6.06 3.16
CA THR A 9 -10.73 -5.04 2.10
C THR A 9 -10.91 -3.64 2.69
N VAL A 10 -11.91 -3.43 3.55
CA VAL A 10 -12.12 -2.14 4.22
C VAL A 10 -10.90 -1.77 5.06
N ALA A 11 -10.37 -2.71 5.83
CA ALA A 11 -9.16 -2.46 6.63
C ALA A 11 -7.98 -2.03 5.76
N LEU A 12 -7.77 -2.70 4.63
CA LEU A 12 -6.71 -2.35 3.69
C LEU A 12 -6.93 -0.97 3.06
N VAL A 13 -8.14 -0.66 2.63
CA VAL A 13 -8.50 0.61 1.98
C VAL A 13 -8.31 1.80 2.93
N LEU A 14 -8.53 1.63 4.23
CA LEU A 14 -8.29 2.66 5.22
C LEU A 14 -6.83 3.14 5.22
N GLU A 15 -5.91 2.30 4.78
CA GLU A 15 -4.49 2.68 4.65
C GLU A 15 -4.15 3.09 3.21
N THR A 16 -4.62 2.35 2.22
CA THR A 16 -4.20 2.59 0.83
C THR A 16 -4.82 3.84 0.23
N LEU A 17 -6.05 4.19 0.60
CA LEU A 17 -6.72 5.38 0.07
C LEU A 17 -6.03 6.68 0.49
N PRO A 18 -5.73 6.90 1.78
CA PRO A 18 -4.93 8.07 2.17
C PRO A 18 -3.57 8.10 1.50
N SER A 19 -2.90 6.97 1.37
CA SER A 19 -1.60 6.86 0.69
C SER A 19 -1.70 7.25 -0.78
N ALA A 20 -2.78 6.86 -1.46
CA ALA A 20 -3.04 7.24 -2.84
C ALA A 20 -3.20 8.77 -2.98
N VAL A 21 -4.02 9.37 -2.12
CA VAL A 21 -4.28 10.82 -2.13
C VAL A 21 -2.99 11.60 -1.89
N VAL A 22 -2.23 11.22 -0.87
CA VAL A 22 -0.98 11.89 -0.49
C VAL A 22 0.06 11.73 -1.59
N GLY A 23 0.17 10.55 -2.21
CA GLY A 23 1.11 10.31 -3.29
C GLY A 23 0.80 11.11 -4.55
N LEU A 24 -0.48 11.16 -4.96
CA LEU A 24 -0.89 11.90 -6.15
C LEU A 24 -0.77 13.41 -5.95
N SER A 25 -1.10 13.91 -4.76
CA SER A 25 -1.03 15.34 -4.45
C SER A 25 0.38 15.82 -4.10
N ARG A 26 1.31 14.89 -3.87
CA ARG A 26 2.66 15.18 -3.35
C ARG A 26 2.61 16.05 -2.10
N ALA A 27 1.62 15.80 -1.22
CA ALA A 27 1.46 16.53 0.02
C ALA A 27 2.72 16.41 0.88
N LYS A 28 3.11 17.52 1.51
CA LYS A 28 4.34 17.58 2.31
C LYS A 28 4.39 16.50 3.39
N VAL A 29 3.26 16.19 4.03
CA VAL A 29 3.18 15.15 5.06
C VAL A 29 3.57 13.78 4.51
N GLY A 30 3.16 13.47 3.29
CA GLY A 30 3.53 12.22 2.62
C GLY A 30 4.97 12.20 2.17
N LEU A 31 5.48 13.31 1.64
CA LEU A 31 6.90 13.44 1.27
C LEU A 31 7.79 13.26 2.48
N THR A 32 7.45 13.90 3.60
CA THR A 32 8.19 13.77 4.86
C THR A 32 8.26 12.32 5.31
N ARG A 33 7.09 11.66 5.33
CA ARG A 33 7.02 10.28 5.79
C ARG A 33 7.79 9.34 4.87
N LEU A 34 7.60 9.46 3.57
CA LEU A 34 8.29 8.60 2.61
C LEU A 34 9.80 8.81 2.68
N ASP A 35 10.24 10.05 2.83
CA ASP A 35 11.67 10.35 2.95
C ASP A 35 12.28 9.73 4.21
N GLN A 36 11.56 9.82 5.34
CA GLN A 36 11.99 9.20 6.59
C GLN A 36 12.10 7.67 6.46
N LEU A 37 11.16 7.04 5.74
CA LEU A 37 11.13 5.59 5.60
C LEU A 37 12.12 5.06 4.59
N THR A 38 12.29 5.72 3.47
CA THR A 38 13.02 5.19 2.31
C THR A 38 14.33 5.90 2.02
N ARG A 39 14.52 7.11 2.57
CA ARG A 39 15.70 7.95 2.35
C ARG A 39 15.99 8.22 0.88
N LEU A 40 14.91 8.40 0.09
CA LEU A 40 15.02 8.71 -1.33
C LEU A 40 15.31 10.18 -1.63
N GLY A 41 15.21 11.04 -0.63
CA GLY A 41 15.46 12.48 -0.81
C GLY A 41 14.30 13.22 -1.43
N VAL A 42 13.07 12.71 -1.28
CA VAL A 42 11.87 13.31 -1.89
C VAL A 42 11.55 14.69 -1.32
N LEU A 43 11.88 14.94 -0.05
CA LEU A 43 11.74 16.28 0.55
C LEU A 43 12.64 17.32 -0.11
N GLU A 44 13.76 16.88 -0.66
CA GLU A 44 14.72 17.75 -1.36
C GLU A 44 14.45 17.83 -2.86
N GLY A 45 13.32 17.27 -3.31
CA GLY A 45 12.93 17.27 -4.71
C GLY A 45 13.53 16.16 -5.56
N ARG A 46 14.21 15.19 -4.93
CA ARG A 46 14.79 14.04 -5.65
C ARG A 46 13.78 12.90 -5.68
N ASN A 47 13.79 12.14 -6.78
CA ASN A 47 12.96 10.94 -6.95
C ASN A 47 11.45 11.20 -6.78
N LEU A 48 10.98 12.40 -7.13
CA LEU A 48 9.56 12.75 -7.01
C LEU A 48 8.67 11.86 -7.89
N TRP A 49 9.21 11.32 -8.97
CA TRP A 49 8.49 10.36 -9.81
C TRP A 49 8.06 9.11 -9.04
N VAL A 50 8.85 8.71 -8.04
CA VAL A 50 8.49 7.57 -7.17
C VAL A 50 7.24 7.89 -6.37
N VAL A 51 7.13 9.10 -5.84
CA VAL A 51 5.95 9.55 -5.07
C VAL A 51 4.69 9.45 -5.93
N THR A 52 4.75 9.97 -7.15
CA THR A 52 3.63 9.92 -8.09
C THR A 52 3.32 8.47 -8.49
N LEU A 53 4.34 7.67 -8.78
CA LEU A 53 4.16 6.26 -9.11
C LEU A 53 3.45 5.50 -7.99
N LEU A 54 3.88 5.69 -6.73
CA LEU A 54 3.25 5.05 -5.58
C LEU A 54 1.79 5.51 -5.44
N GLY A 55 1.52 6.79 -5.65
CA GLY A 55 0.16 7.32 -5.62
C GLY A 55 -0.74 6.69 -6.68
N VAL A 56 -0.24 6.54 -7.90
CA VAL A 56 -0.96 5.88 -8.99
C VAL A 56 -1.21 4.41 -8.68
N LEU A 57 -0.17 3.70 -8.22
CA LEU A 57 -0.28 2.28 -7.89
C LEU A 57 -1.25 2.04 -6.74
N HIS A 58 -1.21 2.87 -5.69
CA HIS A 58 -2.18 2.79 -4.59
C HIS A 58 -3.60 3.07 -5.07
N SER A 59 -3.77 4.02 -6.00
CA SER A 59 -5.10 4.33 -6.56
C SER A 59 -5.65 3.15 -7.35
N VAL A 60 -4.86 2.58 -8.23
CA VAL A 60 -5.24 1.41 -9.03
C VAL A 60 -5.49 0.20 -8.13
N GLY A 61 -4.59 -0.06 -7.19
CA GLY A 61 -4.72 -1.17 -6.25
C GLY A 61 -5.97 -1.03 -5.39
N THR A 62 -6.25 0.16 -4.86
CA THR A 62 -7.45 0.45 -4.06
C THR A 62 -8.72 0.19 -4.87
N ALA A 63 -8.79 0.72 -6.10
CA ALA A 63 -9.93 0.48 -6.97
C ALA A 63 -10.12 -1.02 -7.25
N CYS A 64 -9.03 -1.72 -7.54
CA CYS A 64 -9.08 -3.16 -7.83
C CYS A 64 -9.52 -4.00 -6.63
N VAL A 65 -9.07 -3.69 -5.41
CA VAL A 65 -9.50 -4.47 -4.23
C VAL A 65 -10.98 -4.21 -3.93
N LEU A 66 -11.49 -3.00 -4.17
CA LEU A 66 -12.90 -2.69 -4.02
C LEU A 66 -13.74 -3.44 -5.06
N ILE A 67 -13.35 -3.39 -6.32
CA ILE A 67 -13.99 -4.15 -7.40
C ILE A 67 -13.91 -5.65 -7.12
N GLY A 68 -12.84 -6.08 -6.47
CA GLY A 68 -12.61 -7.47 -6.08
C GLY A 68 -13.66 -8.05 -5.16
N LEU A 69 -14.48 -7.22 -4.49
CA LEU A 69 -15.61 -7.71 -3.70
C LEU A 69 -16.62 -8.45 -4.58
N ASP A 70 -16.83 -7.98 -5.81
CA ASP A 70 -17.72 -8.64 -6.78
C ASP A 70 -16.96 -9.54 -7.76
N PHE A 71 -15.70 -9.20 -8.05
CA PHE A 71 -14.86 -9.91 -9.02
C PHE A 71 -13.54 -10.32 -8.37
N PRO A 72 -13.48 -11.48 -7.71
CA PRO A 72 -12.29 -11.88 -6.94
C PRO A 72 -10.97 -11.85 -7.73
N ALA A 73 -10.98 -12.13 -9.01
CA ALA A 73 -9.77 -12.08 -9.85
C ALA A 73 -9.18 -10.66 -9.89
N VAL A 74 -10.02 -9.63 -9.95
CA VAL A 74 -9.59 -8.24 -9.90
C VAL A 74 -9.03 -7.91 -8.52
N GLY A 75 -9.66 -8.45 -7.47
CA GLY A 75 -9.18 -8.31 -6.10
C GLY A 75 -7.79 -8.92 -5.89
N VAL A 76 -7.52 -10.06 -6.51
CA VAL A 76 -6.19 -10.69 -6.49
C VAL A 76 -5.15 -9.74 -7.10
N ALA A 77 -5.44 -9.17 -8.26
CA ALA A 77 -4.53 -8.24 -8.92
C ALA A 77 -4.26 -7.00 -8.06
N GLY A 78 -5.32 -6.40 -7.51
CA GLY A 78 -5.20 -5.21 -6.65
C GLY A 78 -4.41 -5.48 -5.37
N ALA A 79 -4.71 -6.58 -4.69
CA ALA A 79 -4.00 -6.97 -3.47
C ALA A 79 -2.54 -7.28 -3.75
N ALA A 80 -2.23 -7.89 -4.89
CA ALA A 80 -0.84 -8.16 -5.30
C ALA A 80 -0.06 -6.86 -5.51
N VAL A 81 -0.68 -5.86 -6.14
CA VAL A 81 -0.06 -4.53 -6.33
C VAL A 81 0.21 -3.88 -4.97
N GLU A 82 -0.77 -3.86 -4.08
CA GLU A 82 -0.60 -3.26 -2.75
C GLU A 82 0.46 -3.99 -1.93
N ALA A 83 0.46 -5.32 -1.95
CA ALA A 83 1.47 -6.11 -1.26
C ALA A 83 2.88 -5.79 -1.78
N ALA A 84 3.03 -5.68 -3.10
CA ALA A 84 4.33 -5.35 -3.71
C ALA A 84 4.82 -3.97 -3.24
N ILE A 85 3.93 -2.97 -3.17
CA ILE A 85 4.28 -1.63 -2.69
C ILE A 85 4.74 -1.69 -1.23
N PHE A 86 3.96 -2.31 -0.36
CA PHE A 86 4.30 -2.38 1.06
C PHE A 86 5.57 -3.18 1.30
N ILE A 87 5.80 -4.27 0.56
CA ILE A 87 7.03 -5.05 0.65
C ILE A 87 8.23 -4.19 0.22
N TRP A 88 8.09 -3.42 -0.84
CA TRP A 88 9.15 -2.52 -1.31
C TRP A 88 9.49 -1.45 -0.25
N VAL A 89 8.46 -0.80 0.31
CA VAL A 89 8.67 0.20 1.38
C VAL A 89 9.33 -0.46 2.59
N LEU A 90 8.85 -1.61 3.00
CA LEU A 90 9.41 -2.36 4.13
C LEU A 90 10.88 -2.71 3.90
N TYR A 91 11.21 -3.16 2.69
CA TYR A 91 12.58 -3.43 2.30
C TYR A 91 13.46 -2.18 2.44
N ARG A 92 12.97 -1.03 1.96
CA ARG A 92 13.70 0.23 2.06
C ARG A 92 13.90 0.66 3.52
N GLN A 93 12.88 0.47 4.36
CA GLN A 93 12.98 0.76 5.80
C GLN A 93 14.06 -0.08 6.47
N ILE A 94 14.08 -1.37 6.19
CA ILE A 94 15.08 -2.29 6.77
C ILE A 94 16.47 -1.88 6.31
N ARG A 95 16.65 -1.56 5.04
CA ARG A 95 17.93 -1.10 4.48
C ARG A 95 18.38 0.23 5.09
N ALA A 96 17.44 1.10 5.45
CA ALA A 96 17.73 2.37 6.10
C ALA A 96 18.01 2.23 7.60
N GLY A 97 17.86 1.03 8.16
CA GLY A 97 18.10 0.79 9.58
C GLY A 97 16.93 1.15 10.49
N ASP A 98 15.73 1.37 9.91
CA ASP A 98 14.54 1.68 10.70
C ASP A 98 14.14 0.47 11.54
N ARG A 99 13.83 0.72 12.81
CA ARG A 99 13.42 -0.30 13.79
C ARG A 99 12.25 0.18 14.64
N GLY A 100 11.64 1.32 14.28
CA GLY A 100 10.61 1.96 15.06
C GLY A 100 9.20 1.44 14.79
N ARG A 101 8.22 2.21 15.24
CA ARG A 101 6.79 1.90 15.06
C ARG A 101 6.38 1.81 13.59
N ALA A 102 7.00 2.61 12.73
CA ALA A 102 6.70 2.60 11.31
C ALA A 102 7.03 1.24 10.69
N LEU A 103 8.10 0.58 11.13
CA LEU A 103 8.43 -0.77 10.67
C LEU A 103 7.33 -1.76 11.02
N GLY A 104 6.83 -1.72 12.26
CA GLY A 104 5.70 -2.55 12.69
C GLY A 104 4.43 -2.24 11.90
N ALA A 105 4.15 -0.96 11.66
CA ALA A 105 2.97 -0.53 10.90
C ALA A 105 3.01 -1.07 9.46
N TYR A 106 4.13 -0.94 8.77
CA TYR A 106 4.25 -1.43 7.39
C TYR A 106 4.31 -2.95 7.30
N THR A 107 4.78 -3.62 8.35
CA THR A 107 4.64 -5.08 8.46
C THR A 107 3.17 -5.47 8.54
N LEU A 108 2.38 -4.76 9.34
CA LEU A 108 0.94 -4.97 9.45
C LEU A 108 0.23 -4.70 8.10
N PHE A 109 0.56 -3.60 7.43
CA PHE A 109 -0.03 -3.26 6.13
C PHE A 109 0.27 -4.33 5.08
N THR A 110 1.50 -4.85 5.07
CA THR A 110 1.88 -5.96 4.21
C THR A 110 1.04 -7.20 4.51
N ALA A 111 0.88 -7.53 5.79
CA ALA A 111 0.07 -8.67 6.22
C ALA A 111 -1.40 -8.50 5.79
N MET A 112 -1.96 -7.29 5.90
CA MET A 112 -3.32 -6.99 5.46
C MET A 112 -3.48 -7.18 3.95
N ALA A 113 -2.53 -6.70 3.15
CA ALA A 113 -2.57 -6.87 1.71
C ALA A 113 -2.48 -8.35 1.32
N LEU A 114 -1.61 -9.11 1.98
CA LEU A 114 -1.49 -10.55 1.75
C LEU A 114 -2.76 -11.30 2.18
N ALA A 115 -3.42 -10.87 3.26
CA ALA A 115 -4.68 -11.47 3.71
C ALA A 115 -5.80 -11.24 2.67
N VAL A 116 -5.90 -10.03 2.11
CA VAL A 116 -6.86 -9.73 1.04
C VAL A 116 -6.56 -10.57 -0.20
N LEU A 117 -5.27 -10.71 -0.54
CA LEU A 117 -4.83 -11.55 -1.65
C LEU A 117 -5.30 -13.00 -1.46
N VAL A 118 -5.01 -13.59 -0.30
CA VAL A 118 -5.36 -14.98 0.00
C VAL A 118 -6.88 -15.19 -0.01
N VAL A 119 -7.64 -14.29 0.62
CA VAL A 119 -9.10 -14.40 0.64
C VAL A 119 -9.68 -14.35 -0.78
N ASN A 120 -9.16 -13.47 -1.64
CA ASN A 120 -9.64 -13.42 -3.02
C ASN A 120 -9.21 -14.64 -3.84
N LEU A 121 -8.02 -15.18 -3.58
CA LEU A 121 -7.60 -16.46 -4.20
C LEU A 121 -8.55 -17.59 -3.81
N LEU A 122 -8.95 -17.65 -2.55
CA LEU A 122 -9.88 -18.68 -2.07
C LEU A 122 -11.29 -18.50 -2.61
N ARG A 123 -11.63 -17.30 -3.08
CA ARG A 123 -12.96 -17.00 -3.66
C ARG A 123 -13.00 -17.23 -5.18
N LEU A 124 -11.86 -17.46 -5.81
CA LEU A 124 -11.85 -17.81 -7.22
C LEU A 124 -12.57 -19.16 -7.44
#